data_ae200cda9b7c4d090fb1a8518f5ea00b
#
_entry.id   ae200cda9b7c4d090fb1a8518f5ea00b
#
_cell.length_a   1.000
_cell.length_b   1.000
_cell.length_c   1.000
_cell.angle_alpha   90.00
_cell.angle_beta   90.00
_cell.angle_gamma   90.00
#
_symmetry.space_group_name_H-M   'P 1'
#
loop_
_entity.id
_entity.type
_entity.pdbx_description
1 polymer ?
#
loop_
_entity_poly.entity_id
_entity_poly.type
_entity_poly.pdbx_seq_one_letter_code
_entity_poly.pdbx_strand_id
1 'polypeptide(L)'
;MKKGFTKIISFVLCFAMLLSCGSVVSFAAEESGVSFGDSIAKGFYNALNGIVEGLVSAICKLYPNPADWQNLSDYDSDEVGFMAGRDTYQKGAEEGNFWSLGYASLSILPDDVDEGKYNLGRDLMNKIAEGVYDDQRVRVAVIDDNSGEGAVVMGAIDGMGLTSTDVRAIRAGVLAYCEEIGFDVASINFSATHAHSVLDTQGVSTEFFKKLLLGFAYNAMGKTESVPGMEAADYFKQYFIAQSIEAVKLAIADMESGKLYFDEIDFSEFIKDKRGLIAKEDVPATAALCFVPDSGSEMTYITDITCHATSFSASNGLVGSDYIYYMDQYLKEQTGANLVMVPGAVGQMSRDIEVDTTGMTEWEDMGASAKALGAEFAKLVLAADFSNELDPVLNVTHKEIFITPENSILVLACEIRLVNNKVFLDNNGNALMPSEMGYLEFGNEFAFAIMPAEFYPETFWDDEITNGTTWDGTEWPYDSLSEAVEGVTIYPISITNDALGYVLTDNNFAFMGHIIGEEIADEVLSVGKHMGSFLVEEYYEMIADFVK
;
A
#
# COMPACT_ATOMS: atom_id res chain seq x y z
N MET A 1 -17.49 22.66 -28.27
CA MET A 1 -16.37 23.06 -27.42
C MET A 1 -16.71 24.14 -26.37
N LYS A 2 -17.14 25.40 -26.73
CA LYS A 2 -17.41 26.44 -25.72
C LYS A 2 -18.44 26.05 -24.62
N LYS A 3 -19.53 25.37 -24.96
CA LYS A 3 -20.56 24.96 -23.98
C LYS A 3 -20.10 23.84 -23.04
N GLY A 4 -19.19 22.96 -23.46
CA GLY A 4 -18.59 21.94 -22.59
C GLY A 4 -17.61 22.58 -21.61
N PHE A 5 -16.73 23.45 -22.10
CA PHE A 5 -15.73 24.15 -21.28
C PHE A 5 -16.35 25.01 -20.17
N THR A 6 -17.46 25.72 -20.47
CA THR A 6 -18.19 26.48 -19.43
C THR A 6 -18.82 25.58 -18.36
N LYS A 7 -19.30 24.40 -18.73
CA LYS A 7 -19.83 23.43 -17.77
C LYS A 7 -18.75 22.87 -16.84
N ILE A 8 -17.56 22.58 -17.39
CA ILE A 8 -16.41 22.09 -16.61
C ILE A 8 -15.94 23.17 -15.64
N ILE A 9 -15.80 24.42 -16.07
CA ILE A 9 -15.41 25.53 -15.18
C ILE A 9 -16.46 25.75 -14.07
N SER A 10 -17.75 25.73 -14.40
CA SER A 10 -18.82 25.85 -13.40
C SER A 10 -18.76 24.73 -12.37
N PHE A 11 -18.39 23.54 -12.79
CA PHE A 11 -18.28 22.38 -11.92
C PHE A 11 -17.03 22.43 -11.04
N VAL A 12 -15.85 22.73 -11.59
CA VAL A 12 -14.63 22.93 -10.80
C VAL A 12 -14.86 23.96 -9.70
N LEU A 13 -15.62 25.02 -10.00
CA LEU A 13 -16.04 26.01 -9.00
C LEU A 13 -17.04 25.42 -7.97
N CYS A 14 -17.98 24.58 -8.38
CA CYS A 14 -18.91 23.92 -7.47
C CYS A 14 -18.20 22.89 -6.58
N PHE A 15 -17.27 22.11 -7.11
CA PHE A 15 -16.48 21.13 -6.35
C PHE A 15 -15.54 21.82 -5.35
N ALA A 16 -14.85 22.89 -5.76
CA ALA A 16 -14.06 23.72 -4.85
C ALA A 16 -14.91 24.40 -3.76
N MET A 17 -16.16 24.80 -4.08
CA MET A 17 -17.11 25.30 -3.10
C MET A 17 -17.61 24.20 -2.14
N LEU A 18 -17.83 22.98 -2.61
CA LEU A 18 -18.23 21.85 -1.77
C LEU A 18 -17.10 21.43 -0.81
N LEU A 19 -15.87 21.37 -1.26
CA LEU A 19 -14.70 21.15 -0.39
C LEU A 19 -14.54 22.27 0.64
N SER A 20 -14.79 23.53 0.25
CA SER A 20 -14.76 24.67 1.19
C SER A 20 -15.99 24.71 2.12
N CYS A 21 -17.15 24.20 1.70
CA CYS A 21 -18.33 24.05 2.56
C CYS A 21 -18.14 22.92 3.59
N GLY A 22 -17.46 21.83 3.24
CA GLY A 22 -17.11 20.75 4.17
C GLY A 22 -16.29 21.29 5.35
N SER A 23 -15.27 22.08 5.09
CA SER A 23 -14.46 22.73 6.14
C SER A 23 -15.24 23.75 6.98
N VAL A 24 -16.22 24.46 6.41
CA VAL A 24 -17.08 25.41 7.15
C VAL A 24 -18.12 24.67 8.01
N VAL A 25 -18.64 23.53 7.56
CA VAL A 25 -19.59 22.73 8.34
C VAL A 25 -18.88 22.02 9.49
N SER A 26 -17.65 21.55 9.30
CA SER A 26 -16.78 21.02 10.35
C SER A 26 -16.55 22.06 11.47
N PHE A 27 -16.21 23.29 11.10
CA PHE A 27 -16.02 24.39 12.05
C PHE A 27 -17.31 24.75 12.85
N ALA A 28 -18.46 24.70 12.20
CA ALA A 28 -19.76 24.98 12.83
C ALA A 28 -20.25 23.86 13.77
N ALA A 29 -19.83 22.61 13.55
CA ALA A 29 -20.16 21.46 14.41
C ALA A 29 -19.35 21.48 15.71
N GLU A 30 -18.08 21.88 15.67
CA GLU A 30 -17.22 22.05 16.85
C GLU A 30 -17.71 23.16 17.81
N GLU A 31 -18.22 24.27 17.26
CA GLU A 31 -18.71 25.40 18.10
C GLU A 31 -20.09 25.15 18.74
N SER A 32 -20.91 24.26 18.17
CA SER A 32 -22.32 24.19 18.59
C SER A 32 -22.61 23.27 19.77
N GLY A 33 -21.71 22.32 20.12
CA GLY A 33 -21.90 21.40 21.25
C GLY A 33 -23.22 20.61 21.23
N VAL A 34 -23.90 20.58 20.09
CA VAL A 34 -25.23 19.97 19.92
C VAL A 34 -25.06 18.54 19.40
N SER A 35 -25.28 17.59 20.27
CA SER A 35 -25.53 16.18 19.89
C SER A 35 -26.83 16.14 19.07
N PHE A 36 -26.75 16.31 17.76
CA PHE A 36 -27.83 15.93 16.86
C PHE A 36 -27.99 14.42 16.94
N GLY A 37 -29.22 13.96 17.17
CA GLY A 37 -29.47 12.52 17.23
C GLY A 37 -28.94 11.84 15.97
N ASP A 38 -28.14 10.78 16.14
CA ASP A 38 -27.35 10.07 15.12
C ASP A 38 -28.09 9.81 13.80
N SER A 39 -29.40 9.54 13.85
CA SER A 39 -30.23 9.28 12.67
C SER A 39 -30.41 10.48 11.74
N ILE A 40 -30.43 11.71 12.27
CA ILE A 40 -30.61 12.94 11.46
C ILE A 40 -29.28 13.29 10.80
N ALA A 41 -28.17 13.14 11.53
CA ALA A 41 -26.83 13.32 11.00
C ALA A 41 -26.58 12.32 9.86
N LYS A 42 -26.79 11.02 10.08
CA LYS A 42 -26.68 9.97 9.06
C LYS A 42 -27.54 10.26 7.82
N GLY A 43 -28.78 10.71 8.01
CA GLY A 43 -29.67 11.09 6.90
C GLY A 43 -29.14 12.27 6.08
N PHE A 44 -28.55 13.26 6.73
CA PHE A 44 -27.94 14.42 6.08
C PHE A 44 -26.68 14.01 5.29
N TYR A 45 -25.82 13.17 5.88
CA TYR A 45 -24.61 12.67 5.22
C TYR A 45 -24.92 11.81 4.00
N ASN A 46 -25.88 10.90 4.10
CA ASN A 46 -26.32 10.09 2.96
C ASN A 46 -26.86 10.95 1.80
N ALA A 47 -27.57 12.02 2.11
CA ALA A 47 -28.04 12.97 1.10
C ALA A 47 -26.88 13.74 0.45
N LEU A 48 -25.89 14.18 1.24
CA LEU A 48 -24.71 14.88 0.75
C LEU A 48 -23.85 13.95 -0.12
N ASN A 49 -23.64 12.71 0.31
CA ASN A 49 -22.98 11.66 -0.47
C ASN A 49 -23.62 11.48 -1.84
N GLY A 50 -24.93 11.27 -1.89
CA GLY A 50 -25.64 11.09 -3.15
C GLY A 50 -25.51 12.30 -4.10
N ILE A 51 -25.42 13.52 -3.56
CA ILE A 51 -25.19 14.72 -4.37
C ILE A 51 -23.76 14.75 -4.93
N VAL A 52 -22.75 14.48 -4.10
CA VAL A 52 -21.34 14.49 -4.52
C VAL A 52 -21.08 13.39 -5.55
N GLU A 53 -21.49 12.16 -5.25
CA GLU A 53 -21.37 11.03 -6.18
C GLU A 53 -22.09 11.29 -7.50
N GLY A 54 -23.31 11.80 -7.46
CA GLY A 54 -24.09 12.15 -8.65
C GLY A 54 -23.40 13.21 -9.52
N LEU A 55 -22.77 14.19 -8.90
CA LEU A 55 -22.02 15.23 -9.61
C LEU A 55 -20.74 14.69 -10.23
N VAL A 56 -19.93 13.93 -9.48
CA VAL A 56 -18.69 13.33 -9.99
C VAL A 56 -19.02 12.33 -11.11
N SER A 57 -19.98 11.44 -10.92
CA SER A 57 -20.45 10.50 -11.94
C SER A 57 -20.92 11.20 -13.23
N ALA A 58 -21.59 12.36 -13.11
CA ALA A 58 -22.01 13.13 -14.27
C ALA A 58 -20.82 13.73 -15.05
N ILE A 59 -19.70 13.99 -14.37
CA ILE A 59 -18.48 14.48 -15.04
C ILE A 59 -17.74 13.33 -15.71
N CYS A 60 -17.53 12.20 -15.04
CA CYS A 60 -16.95 11.03 -15.65
C CYS A 60 -17.65 10.68 -16.97
N LYS A 61 -18.99 10.75 -17.00
CA LYS A 61 -19.77 10.54 -18.25
C LYS A 61 -19.53 11.58 -19.35
N LEU A 62 -19.01 12.75 -19.02
CA LEU A 62 -18.72 13.84 -19.98
C LEU A 62 -17.25 13.94 -20.31
N TYR A 63 -16.41 13.25 -19.55
CA TYR A 63 -14.97 13.23 -19.74
C TYR A 63 -14.64 12.17 -20.80
N PRO A 64 -13.80 12.47 -21.79
CA PRO A 64 -13.39 11.47 -22.79
C PRO A 64 -12.45 10.46 -22.15
N ASN A 65 -12.68 9.18 -22.35
CA ASN A 65 -11.76 8.15 -21.90
C ASN A 65 -10.37 8.35 -22.53
N PRO A 66 -9.28 8.02 -21.80
CA PRO A 66 -7.95 7.91 -22.40
C PRO A 66 -7.94 6.99 -23.63
N ALA A 67 -7.19 7.37 -24.66
CA ALA A 67 -7.16 6.62 -25.92
C ALA A 67 -6.43 5.27 -25.81
N ASP A 68 -5.69 5.06 -24.73
CA ASP A 68 -4.96 3.85 -24.39
C ASP A 68 -5.79 2.88 -23.52
N TRP A 69 -7.00 3.23 -23.12
CA TRP A 69 -7.91 2.29 -22.51
C TRP A 69 -8.38 1.25 -23.52
N GLN A 70 -8.21 -0.01 -23.18
CA GLN A 70 -8.52 -1.17 -24.03
C GLN A 70 -9.81 -1.84 -23.56
N ASN A 71 -10.41 -2.69 -24.37
CA ASN A 71 -11.49 -3.55 -23.91
C ASN A 71 -10.94 -4.73 -23.11
N LEU A 72 -11.71 -5.19 -22.14
CA LEU A 72 -11.35 -6.37 -21.35
C LEU A 72 -11.12 -7.62 -22.22
N SER A 73 -11.80 -7.71 -23.38
CA SER A 73 -11.57 -8.79 -24.37
C SER A 73 -10.15 -8.83 -24.93
N ASP A 74 -9.40 -7.75 -24.84
CA ASP A 74 -8.03 -7.62 -25.32
C ASP A 74 -7.01 -7.80 -24.18
N TYR A 75 -7.47 -8.14 -22.98
CA TYR A 75 -6.63 -8.38 -21.82
C TYR A 75 -5.96 -9.73 -21.91
N ASP A 76 -4.65 -9.77 -21.67
CA ASP A 76 -3.83 -10.97 -21.60
C ASP A 76 -2.98 -10.90 -20.32
N SER A 77 -3.22 -11.82 -19.38
CA SER A 77 -2.53 -11.88 -18.09
C SER A 77 -1.02 -12.07 -18.25
N ASP A 78 -0.60 -12.87 -19.23
CA ASP A 78 0.82 -13.13 -19.48
C ASP A 78 1.52 -11.89 -20.05
N GLU A 79 0.88 -11.17 -20.98
CA GLU A 79 1.44 -9.92 -21.56
C GLU A 79 1.59 -8.81 -20.52
N VAL A 80 0.73 -8.80 -19.49
CA VAL A 80 0.80 -7.77 -18.42
C VAL A 80 1.69 -8.17 -17.25
N GLY A 81 2.27 -9.38 -17.26
CA GLY A 81 3.21 -9.85 -16.24
C GLY A 81 2.55 -10.26 -14.92
N PHE A 82 1.36 -10.84 -14.98
CA PHE A 82 0.77 -11.56 -13.86
C PHE A 82 1.58 -12.83 -13.58
N MET A 83 1.79 -13.15 -12.31
CA MET A 83 2.47 -14.37 -11.86
C MET A 83 1.54 -15.14 -10.94
N ALA A 84 1.12 -16.34 -11.34
CA ALA A 84 0.18 -17.16 -10.58
C ALA A 84 0.78 -17.82 -9.33
N GLY A 85 2.11 -17.87 -9.23
CA GLY A 85 2.79 -18.59 -8.16
C GLY A 85 3.11 -20.03 -8.54
N ARG A 86 3.16 -20.91 -7.55
CA ARG A 86 3.39 -22.36 -7.74
C ARG A 86 2.10 -23.10 -8.04
N ASP A 87 2.17 -24.14 -8.88
CA ASP A 87 1.00 -24.91 -9.32
C ASP A 87 0.47 -25.85 -8.23
N THR A 88 1.30 -26.25 -7.28
CA THR A 88 0.97 -27.25 -6.27
C THR A 88 1.30 -26.79 -4.86
N TYR A 89 0.41 -27.10 -3.91
CA TYR A 89 0.63 -26.89 -2.50
C TYR A 89 1.47 -28.03 -1.90
N GLN A 90 2.58 -27.69 -1.26
CA GLN A 90 3.47 -28.64 -0.60
C GLN A 90 3.13 -28.73 0.89
N LYS A 91 2.86 -29.96 1.38
CA LYS A 91 2.47 -30.24 2.77
C LYS A 91 3.63 -30.56 3.71
N GLY A 92 4.85 -30.39 3.28
CA GLY A 92 6.05 -30.64 4.08
C GLY A 92 7.31 -30.60 3.23
N ALA A 93 8.45 -30.40 3.87
CA ALA A 93 9.74 -30.34 3.20
C ALA A 93 10.13 -31.70 2.62
N GLU A 94 10.67 -31.69 1.41
CA GLU A 94 11.30 -32.87 0.80
C GLU A 94 12.72 -33.05 1.32
N GLU A 95 13.24 -34.30 1.22
CA GLU A 95 14.61 -34.59 1.63
C GLU A 95 15.62 -33.82 0.76
N GLY A 96 16.37 -32.95 1.38
CA GLY A 96 17.39 -32.14 0.71
C GLY A 96 17.02 -30.67 0.53
N ASN A 97 15.78 -30.27 0.82
CA ASN A 97 15.39 -28.87 0.84
C ASN A 97 16.11 -28.13 1.97
N PHE A 98 16.42 -26.87 1.74
CA PHE A 98 17.04 -25.97 2.71
C PHE A 98 16.70 -24.52 2.37
N TRP A 99 16.68 -23.65 3.37
CA TRP A 99 16.46 -22.24 3.12
C TRP A 99 17.70 -21.57 2.54
N SER A 100 17.49 -20.73 1.54
CA SER A 100 18.47 -19.74 1.12
C SER A 100 17.81 -18.37 1.01
N LEU A 101 18.56 -17.34 1.34
CA LEU A 101 18.15 -15.95 1.22
C LEU A 101 19.30 -15.07 0.78
N GLY A 102 19.01 -14.10 -0.09
CA GLY A 102 19.90 -13.01 -0.44
C GLY A 102 19.22 -11.67 -0.24
N TYR A 103 19.97 -10.67 0.16
CA TYR A 103 19.48 -9.32 0.47
C TYR A 103 20.20 -8.25 -0.34
N ALA A 104 19.46 -7.20 -0.70
CA ALA A 104 20.05 -5.97 -1.21
C ALA A 104 19.21 -4.75 -0.86
N SER A 105 19.86 -3.61 -0.71
CA SER A 105 19.21 -2.32 -0.51
C SER A 105 19.90 -1.24 -1.32
N LEU A 106 19.12 -0.48 -2.10
CA LEU A 106 19.60 0.62 -2.91
C LEU A 106 18.84 1.91 -2.62
N SER A 107 19.50 3.04 -2.73
CA SER A 107 18.85 4.35 -2.77
C SER A 107 18.03 4.48 -4.06
N ILE A 108 16.83 5.04 -3.95
CA ILE A 108 16.01 5.42 -5.10
C ILE A 108 15.92 6.93 -5.27
N LEU A 109 16.76 7.70 -4.59
CA LEU A 109 16.85 9.15 -4.76
C LEU A 109 17.65 9.49 -6.02
N PRO A 110 17.08 10.27 -6.96
CA PRO A 110 17.84 10.81 -8.09
C PRO A 110 18.94 11.78 -7.60
N ASP A 111 20.06 11.82 -8.31
CA ASP A 111 21.19 12.71 -7.98
C ASP A 111 20.81 14.21 -7.95
N ASP A 112 19.74 14.57 -8.62
CA ASP A 112 19.25 15.96 -8.77
C ASP A 112 17.98 16.25 -7.94
N VAL A 113 17.75 15.49 -6.88
CA VAL A 113 16.60 15.65 -5.99
C VAL A 113 16.48 17.06 -5.40
N ASP A 114 17.59 17.76 -5.17
CA ASP A 114 17.64 19.10 -4.61
C ASP A 114 17.31 20.21 -5.63
N GLU A 115 17.04 19.88 -6.88
CA GLU A 115 16.72 20.90 -7.92
C GLU A 115 15.27 21.43 -7.84
N GLY A 116 14.47 20.96 -6.87
CA GLY A 116 13.10 21.45 -6.64
C GLY A 116 12.11 21.11 -7.76
N LYS A 117 12.22 19.92 -8.32
CA LYS A 117 11.38 19.46 -9.45
C LYS A 117 10.54 18.23 -9.15
N TYR A 118 10.85 17.50 -8.08
CA TYR A 118 10.13 16.29 -7.68
C TYR A 118 9.07 16.59 -6.62
N ASN A 119 7.94 15.91 -6.71
CA ASN A 119 6.88 16.02 -5.72
C ASN A 119 7.09 15.02 -4.58
N LEU A 120 6.70 15.43 -3.37
CA LEU A 120 6.56 14.51 -2.25
C LEU A 120 5.24 13.75 -2.37
N GLY A 121 5.27 12.46 -2.05
CA GLY A 121 4.13 11.55 -2.04
C GLY A 121 3.21 11.76 -0.85
N ARG A 122 2.84 13.01 -0.62
CA ARG A 122 1.98 13.40 0.47
C ARG A 122 0.79 14.17 -0.05
N ASP A 123 -0.40 13.81 0.41
CA ASP A 123 -1.66 14.48 0.09
C ASP A 123 -1.81 14.78 -1.42
N LEU A 124 -2.98 14.92 -1.92
CA LEU A 124 -3.25 15.33 -3.32
C LEU A 124 -2.77 16.77 -3.62
N MET A 125 -1.86 17.30 -2.79
CA MET A 125 -1.33 18.65 -2.93
C MET A 125 0.07 18.64 -3.52
N ASN A 126 0.30 19.50 -4.51
CA ASN A 126 1.55 19.70 -5.22
C ASN A 126 2.65 20.25 -4.29
N LYS A 127 3.22 19.38 -3.43
CA LYS A 127 4.34 19.73 -2.55
C LYS A 127 5.64 19.30 -3.21
N ILE A 128 6.47 20.27 -3.55
CA ILE A 128 7.80 20.03 -4.14
C ILE A 128 8.80 19.70 -3.05
N ALA A 129 9.66 18.69 -3.31
CA ALA A 129 10.81 18.38 -2.47
C ALA A 129 11.82 19.53 -2.50
N GLU A 130 12.21 20.02 -1.33
CA GLU A 130 13.15 21.13 -1.13
C GLU A 130 14.53 20.64 -0.69
N GLY A 131 14.68 19.36 -0.39
CA GLY A 131 15.90 18.71 0.06
C GLY A 131 15.66 17.33 0.63
N VAL A 132 16.72 16.72 1.13
CA VAL A 132 16.72 15.36 1.70
C VAL A 132 17.08 15.42 3.17
N TYR A 133 16.26 14.80 4.02
CA TYR A 133 16.53 14.61 5.44
C TYR A 133 17.19 13.26 5.71
N ASP A 134 16.64 12.19 5.12
CA ASP A 134 17.21 10.85 5.09
C ASP A 134 16.90 10.13 3.75
N ASP A 135 17.56 8.99 3.53
CA ASP A 135 17.55 8.29 2.26
C ASP A 135 16.24 7.54 2.02
N GLN A 136 15.72 7.62 0.80
CA GLN A 136 14.58 6.85 0.31
C GLN A 136 15.12 5.61 -0.43
N ARG A 137 14.68 4.41 -0.03
CA ARG A 137 15.32 3.17 -0.46
C ARG A 137 14.33 2.14 -0.99
N VAL A 138 14.84 1.23 -1.80
CA VAL A 138 14.27 -0.10 -2.02
C VAL A 138 15.11 -1.12 -1.24
N ARG A 139 14.42 -2.06 -0.58
CA ARG A 139 15.01 -3.19 0.15
C ARG A 139 14.40 -4.47 -0.39
N VAL A 140 15.22 -5.47 -0.67
CA VAL A 140 14.77 -6.72 -1.32
C VAL A 140 15.36 -7.92 -0.59
N ALA A 141 14.52 -8.91 -0.32
CA ALA A 141 14.91 -10.27 0.02
C ALA A 141 14.47 -11.22 -1.09
N VAL A 142 15.34 -12.11 -1.51
CA VAL A 142 15.04 -13.24 -2.40
C VAL A 142 15.16 -14.51 -1.56
N ILE A 143 14.08 -15.29 -1.47
CA ILE A 143 13.96 -16.43 -0.58
C ILE A 143 13.65 -17.68 -1.40
N ASP A 144 14.33 -18.79 -1.12
CA ASP A 144 14.12 -20.07 -1.79
C ASP A 144 14.21 -21.22 -0.79
N ASP A 145 13.29 -22.17 -0.87
CA ASP A 145 13.33 -23.44 -0.13
C ASP A 145 14.15 -24.51 -0.84
N ASN A 146 14.71 -24.19 -1.99
CA ASN A 146 15.51 -25.05 -2.86
C ASN A 146 14.79 -26.34 -3.27
N SER A 147 13.46 -26.31 -3.37
CA SER A 147 12.63 -27.40 -3.89
C SER A 147 12.73 -27.56 -5.42
N GLY A 148 13.20 -26.52 -6.11
CA GLY A 148 13.22 -26.43 -7.57
C GLY A 148 11.94 -25.86 -8.18
N GLU A 149 11.01 -25.38 -7.35
CA GLU A 149 9.75 -24.73 -7.78
C GLU A 149 9.88 -23.21 -7.93
N GLY A 150 11.08 -22.67 -7.78
CA GLY A 150 11.43 -21.25 -7.94
C GLY A 150 11.33 -20.44 -6.65
N ALA A 151 12.18 -19.41 -6.60
CA ALA A 151 12.31 -18.49 -5.48
C ALA A 151 11.15 -17.48 -5.41
N VAL A 152 11.00 -16.82 -4.24
CA VAL A 152 10.10 -15.68 -4.04
C VAL A 152 10.91 -14.43 -3.78
N VAL A 153 10.53 -13.34 -4.45
CA VAL A 153 11.07 -12.00 -4.21
C VAL A 153 10.10 -11.22 -3.34
N MET A 154 10.60 -10.68 -2.23
CA MET A 154 9.91 -9.72 -1.37
C MET A 154 10.67 -8.39 -1.39
N GLY A 155 10.09 -7.37 -2.00
CA GLY A 155 10.65 -6.03 -2.07
C GLY A 155 9.81 -5.04 -1.27
N ALA A 156 10.47 -4.10 -0.59
CA ALA A 156 9.85 -2.96 0.07
C ALA A 156 10.45 -1.67 -0.49
N ILE A 157 9.59 -0.80 -1.00
CA ILE A 157 9.99 0.51 -1.54
C ILE A 157 9.47 1.59 -0.58
N ASP A 158 10.37 2.47 -0.13
CA ASP A 158 9.95 3.65 0.62
C ASP A 158 9.11 4.55 -0.30
N GLY A 159 7.80 4.50 -0.11
CA GLY A 159 6.80 5.14 -0.95
C GLY A 159 5.43 5.13 -0.30
N MET A 160 4.55 6.01 -0.72
CA MET A 160 3.18 6.03 -0.23
C MET A 160 2.37 4.86 -0.79
N GLY A 161 2.62 4.48 -2.04
CA GLY A 161 2.01 3.35 -2.72
C GLY A 161 2.70 3.06 -4.05
N LEU A 162 2.41 1.90 -4.61
CA LEU A 162 2.86 1.46 -5.94
C LEU A 162 1.63 1.07 -6.76
N THR A 163 1.64 1.32 -8.05
CA THR A 163 0.57 0.80 -8.91
C THR A 163 0.92 -0.58 -9.45
N SER A 164 -0.09 -1.41 -9.71
CA SER A 164 0.13 -2.72 -10.37
C SER A 164 0.91 -2.59 -11.68
N THR A 165 0.72 -1.50 -12.42
CA THR A 165 1.47 -1.20 -13.65
C THR A 165 2.97 -1.06 -13.40
N ASP A 166 3.37 -0.38 -12.32
CA ASP A 166 4.78 -0.17 -11.98
C ASP A 166 5.43 -1.45 -11.46
N VAL A 167 4.71 -2.22 -10.62
CA VAL A 167 5.18 -3.53 -10.14
C VAL A 167 5.37 -4.51 -11.29
N ARG A 168 4.44 -4.57 -12.24
CA ARG A 168 4.55 -5.40 -13.43
C ARG A 168 5.72 -4.99 -14.34
N ALA A 169 6.05 -3.70 -14.39
CA ALA A 169 7.26 -3.23 -15.07
C ALA A 169 8.56 -3.70 -14.37
N ILE A 170 8.59 -3.72 -13.04
CA ILE A 170 9.70 -4.31 -12.27
C ILE A 170 9.81 -5.82 -12.58
N ARG A 171 8.68 -6.55 -12.51
CA ARG A 171 8.63 -8.00 -12.84
C ARG A 171 9.20 -8.30 -14.21
N ALA A 172 8.79 -7.55 -15.23
CA ALA A 172 9.27 -7.75 -16.59
C ALA A 172 10.80 -7.62 -16.69
N GLY A 173 11.39 -6.65 -15.99
CA GLY A 173 12.85 -6.48 -15.96
C GLY A 173 13.56 -7.56 -15.16
N VAL A 174 12.99 -8.01 -14.05
CA VAL A 174 13.54 -9.10 -13.23
C VAL A 174 13.47 -10.43 -13.96
N LEU A 175 12.30 -10.76 -14.56
CA LEU A 175 12.12 -12.02 -15.31
C LEU A 175 13.07 -12.12 -16.49
N ALA A 176 13.29 -11.02 -17.23
CA ALA A 176 14.27 -10.98 -18.32
C ALA A 176 15.70 -11.29 -17.85
N TYR A 177 16.07 -10.79 -16.66
CA TYR A 177 17.36 -11.12 -16.06
C TYR A 177 17.42 -12.58 -15.57
N CYS A 178 16.38 -13.07 -14.92
CA CYS A 178 16.31 -14.46 -14.44
C CYS A 178 16.40 -15.45 -15.60
N GLU A 179 15.74 -15.18 -16.74
CA GLU A 179 15.87 -15.96 -17.97
C GLU A 179 17.32 -15.97 -18.49
N GLU A 180 18.01 -14.82 -18.46
CA GLU A 180 19.41 -14.72 -18.91
C GLU A 180 20.36 -15.58 -18.09
N ILE A 181 20.18 -15.65 -16.77
CA ILE A 181 21.06 -16.39 -15.86
C ILE A 181 20.59 -17.81 -15.53
N GLY A 182 19.38 -18.19 -15.95
CA GLY A 182 18.77 -19.49 -15.65
C GLY A 182 18.38 -19.64 -14.18
N PHE A 183 17.83 -18.59 -13.56
CA PHE A 183 17.33 -18.58 -12.20
C PHE A 183 15.80 -18.64 -12.19
N ASP A 184 15.23 -19.59 -11.48
CA ASP A 184 13.77 -19.78 -11.44
C ASP A 184 13.14 -18.95 -10.33
N VAL A 185 12.09 -18.18 -10.68
CA VAL A 185 11.31 -17.34 -9.76
C VAL A 185 9.84 -17.64 -9.89
N ALA A 186 9.21 -18.04 -8.80
CA ALA A 186 7.77 -18.35 -8.73
C ALA A 186 6.92 -17.08 -8.48
N SER A 187 7.44 -16.10 -7.73
CA SER A 187 6.69 -14.89 -7.38
C SER A 187 7.61 -13.71 -7.13
N ILE A 188 7.15 -12.52 -7.54
CA ILE A 188 7.84 -11.24 -7.33
C ILE A 188 6.84 -10.26 -6.75
N ASN A 189 7.07 -9.83 -5.50
CA ASN A 189 6.19 -8.95 -4.76
C ASN A 189 6.90 -7.68 -4.33
N PHE A 190 6.25 -6.54 -4.50
CA PHE A 190 6.72 -5.25 -4.03
C PHE A 190 5.64 -4.55 -3.21
N SER A 191 5.98 -4.21 -1.96
CA SER A 191 5.16 -3.40 -1.07
C SER A 191 5.67 -1.97 -1.05
N ALA A 192 4.78 -1.00 -0.91
CA ALA A 192 5.18 0.34 -0.49
C ALA A 192 5.19 0.38 1.05
N THR A 193 6.23 0.98 1.65
CA THR A 193 6.32 1.11 3.12
C THR A 193 5.32 2.10 3.71
N HIS A 194 4.55 2.75 2.86
CA HIS A 194 3.57 3.77 3.18
C HIS A 194 4.13 5.03 3.85
N ALA A 195 5.39 5.35 3.55
CA ALA A 195 6.01 6.59 4.02
C ALA A 195 5.43 7.81 3.28
N HIS A 196 5.01 8.83 4.06
CA HIS A 196 4.28 10.01 3.56
C HIS A 196 5.15 11.25 3.34
N SER A 197 6.46 11.18 3.53
CA SER A 197 7.39 12.30 3.29
C SER A 197 8.53 11.92 2.34
N VAL A 198 8.24 11.09 1.37
CA VAL A 198 9.17 10.60 0.33
C VAL A 198 8.78 11.12 -1.05
N LEU A 199 9.60 10.94 -2.06
CA LEU A 199 9.22 11.26 -3.43
C LEU A 199 8.03 10.39 -3.87
N ASP A 200 7.12 11.00 -4.62
CA ASP A 200 5.84 10.40 -5.01
C ASP A 200 6.02 9.22 -5.99
N THR A 201 5.83 8.01 -5.50
CA THR A 201 5.90 6.76 -6.28
C THR A 201 4.62 6.46 -7.07
N GLN A 202 3.46 7.04 -6.67
CA GLN A 202 2.18 6.82 -7.36
C GLN A 202 1.87 7.85 -8.44
N GLY A 203 2.48 9.06 -8.38
CA GLY A 203 2.18 10.17 -9.27
C GLY A 203 0.93 10.97 -8.91
N VAL A 204 0.40 10.78 -7.68
CA VAL A 204 -0.83 11.45 -7.20
C VAL A 204 -0.59 12.88 -6.72
N SER A 205 0.61 13.19 -6.25
CA SER A 205 0.99 14.51 -5.73
C SER A 205 1.38 15.45 -6.87
N THR A 206 0.39 16.11 -7.46
CA THR A 206 0.58 16.97 -8.64
C THR A 206 -0.43 18.10 -8.71
N GLU A 207 -0.28 18.99 -9.70
CA GLU A 207 -1.25 20.05 -9.98
C GLU A 207 -2.59 19.49 -10.51
N PHE A 208 -3.45 19.01 -9.61
CA PHE A 208 -4.73 18.38 -9.94
C PHE A 208 -5.54 19.13 -11.01
N PHE A 209 -5.72 20.45 -10.87
CA PHE A 209 -6.47 21.26 -11.82
C PHE A 209 -5.82 21.33 -13.21
N LYS A 210 -4.49 21.31 -13.25
CA LYS A 210 -3.74 21.27 -14.51
C LYS A 210 -3.94 19.92 -15.20
N LYS A 211 -3.82 18.81 -14.46
CA LYS A 211 -4.13 17.47 -14.98
C LYS A 211 -5.57 17.36 -15.45
N LEU A 212 -6.53 17.86 -14.70
CA LEU A 212 -7.95 17.85 -15.07
C LEU A 212 -8.19 18.55 -16.41
N LEU A 213 -7.61 19.74 -16.64
CA LEU A 213 -7.81 20.50 -17.88
C LEU A 213 -7.01 19.94 -19.06
N LEU A 214 -5.75 19.61 -18.86
CA LEU A 214 -4.89 19.09 -19.91
C LEU A 214 -5.24 17.64 -20.26
N GLY A 215 -5.56 16.80 -19.25
CA GLY A 215 -6.03 15.44 -19.46
C GLY A 215 -7.29 15.40 -20.32
N PHE A 216 -8.27 16.27 -20.07
CA PHE A 216 -9.43 16.40 -20.96
C PHE A 216 -9.04 16.72 -22.41
N ALA A 217 -8.14 17.68 -22.59
CA ALA A 217 -7.71 18.08 -23.93
C ALA A 217 -6.94 16.94 -24.63
N TYR A 218 -6.07 16.24 -23.89
CA TYR A 218 -5.28 15.12 -24.42
C TYR A 218 -6.17 13.93 -24.80
N ASN A 219 -7.10 13.53 -23.94
CA ASN A 219 -8.04 12.46 -24.22
C ASN A 219 -8.94 12.81 -25.42
N ALA A 220 -9.45 14.04 -25.48
CA ALA A 220 -10.27 14.51 -26.62
C ALA A 220 -9.49 14.57 -27.95
N MET A 221 -8.17 14.65 -27.90
CA MET A 221 -7.28 14.61 -29.08
C MET A 221 -6.76 13.19 -29.37
N GLY A 222 -7.11 12.19 -28.58
CA GLY A 222 -6.61 10.81 -28.71
C GLY A 222 -5.11 10.67 -28.45
N LYS A 223 -4.55 11.53 -27.59
CA LYS A 223 -3.13 11.48 -27.21
C LYS A 223 -2.90 10.49 -26.08
N THR A 224 -1.78 9.77 -26.13
CA THR A 224 -1.36 8.76 -25.14
C THR A 224 -0.11 9.17 -24.37
N GLU A 225 0.59 10.20 -24.83
CA GLU A 225 1.76 10.74 -24.15
C GLU A 225 1.40 11.43 -22.82
N SER A 226 2.34 11.50 -21.90
CA SER A 226 2.21 12.20 -20.62
C SER A 226 1.81 13.67 -20.79
N VAL A 227 1.05 14.18 -19.84
CA VAL A 227 0.66 15.59 -19.81
C VAL A 227 1.90 16.46 -19.53
N PRO A 228 2.12 17.58 -20.23
CA PRO A 228 3.27 18.44 -20.02
C PRO A 228 3.44 18.90 -18.56
N GLY A 229 4.67 18.86 -18.06
CA GLY A 229 5.04 19.18 -16.68
C GLY A 229 5.04 17.96 -15.76
N MET A 230 4.97 16.75 -16.33
CA MET A 230 5.10 15.48 -15.61
C MET A 230 6.47 14.82 -15.82
N GLU A 231 7.38 15.48 -16.53
CA GLU A 231 8.67 14.89 -16.94
C GLU A 231 9.51 14.41 -15.74
N ALA A 232 9.47 15.14 -14.61
CA ALA A 232 10.19 14.75 -13.39
C ALA A 232 9.55 13.52 -12.75
N ALA A 233 8.22 13.44 -12.68
CA ALA A 233 7.51 12.27 -12.15
C ALA A 233 7.74 11.02 -13.02
N ASP A 234 7.69 11.18 -14.35
CA ASP A 234 7.96 10.09 -15.29
C ASP A 234 9.42 9.62 -15.20
N TYR A 235 10.37 10.53 -15.01
CA TYR A 235 11.77 10.19 -14.79
C TYR A 235 11.96 9.44 -13.46
N PHE A 236 11.40 9.94 -12.37
CA PHE A 236 11.51 9.30 -11.06
C PHE A 236 10.91 7.88 -11.08
N LYS A 237 9.76 7.70 -11.73
CA LYS A 237 9.15 6.39 -11.93
C LYS A 237 10.11 5.40 -12.61
N GLN A 238 10.68 5.79 -13.75
CA GLN A 238 11.65 4.95 -14.46
C GLN A 238 12.88 4.67 -13.61
N TYR A 239 13.31 5.63 -12.81
CA TYR A 239 14.47 5.52 -11.96
C TYR A 239 14.25 4.51 -10.83
N PHE A 240 13.16 4.63 -10.03
CA PHE A 240 12.92 3.67 -8.96
C PHE A 240 12.61 2.25 -9.48
N ILE A 241 11.96 2.10 -10.64
CA ILE A 241 11.78 0.80 -11.30
C ILE A 241 13.14 0.18 -11.64
N ALA A 242 14.05 0.95 -12.24
CA ALA A 242 15.37 0.47 -12.58
C ALA A 242 16.21 0.08 -11.34
N GLN A 243 16.15 0.88 -10.28
CA GLN A 243 16.83 0.57 -9.01
C GLN A 243 16.23 -0.66 -8.33
N SER A 244 14.92 -0.88 -8.43
CA SER A 244 14.27 -2.07 -7.90
C SER A 244 14.70 -3.34 -8.63
N ILE A 245 14.79 -3.29 -9.96
CA ILE A 245 15.32 -4.41 -10.76
C ILE A 245 16.78 -4.70 -10.38
N GLU A 246 17.61 -3.66 -10.22
CA GLU A 246 19.01 -3.84 -9.84
C GLU A 246 19.15 -4.39 -8.41
N ALA A 247 18.30 -3.96 -7.47
CA ALA A 247 18.28 -4.52 -6.11
C ALA A 247 17.95 -6.01 -6.12
N VAL A 248 16.99 -6.47 -6.94
CA VAL A 248 16.71 -7.91 -7.08
C VAL A 248 17.90 -8.67 -7.64
N LYS A 249 18.60 -8.15 -8.66
CA LYS A 249 19.80 -8.77 -9.22
C LYS A 249 20.91 -8.93 -8.18
N LEU A 250 21.11 -7.89 -7.35
CA LEU A 250 22.10 -7.94 -6.28
C LEU A 250 21.69 -8.93 -5.19
N ALA A 251 20.41 -8.99 -4.82
CA ALA A 251 19.91 -9.94 -3.85
C ALA A 251 20.04 -11.40 -4.35
N ILE A 252 19.77 -11.67 -5.64
CA ILE A 252 20.03 -13.00 -6.23
C ILE A 252 21.51 -13.35 -6.17
N ALA A 253 22.40 -12.41 -6.42
CA ALA A 253 23.84 -12.63 -6.35
C ALA A 253 24.36 -12.82 -4.91
N ASP A 254 23.62 -12.35 -3.92
CA ASP A 254 23.94 -12.42 -2.48
C ASP A 254 23.37 -13.69 -1.81
N MET A 255 22.61 -14.53 -2.51
CA MET A 255 21.97 -15.71 -1.92
C MET A 255 22.94 -16.68 -1.29
N GLU A 256 22.66 -17.03 -0.05
CA GLU A 256 23.41 -18.02 0.72
C GLU A 256 22.46 -18.93 1.53
N SER A 257 22.95 -20.13 1.92
CA SER A 257 22.17 -21.06 2.75
C SER A 257 22.09 -20.60 4.20
N GLY A 258 21.01 -21.00 4.88
CA GLY A 258 20.84 -20.66 6.28
C GLY A 258 19.57 -21.27 6.86
N LYS A 259 19.13 -20.71 7.99
CA LYS A 259 17.92 -21.09 8.70
C LYS A 259 16.96 -19.93 8.78
N LEU A 260 15.68 -20.23 8.63
CA LEU A 260 14.60 -19.26 8.75
C LEU A 260 13.83 -19.51 10.04
N TYR A 261 13.64 -18.45 10.82
CA TYR A 261 12.89 -18.46 12.07
C TYR A 261 11.71 -17.52 12.00
N PHE A 262 10.66 -17.84 12.73
CA PHE A 262 9.46 -17.04 12.87
C PHE A 262 9.22 -16.68 14.33
N ASP A 263 8.74 -15.46 14.56
CA ASP A 263 8.20 -15.01 15.84
C ASP A 263 7.08 -13.98 15.63
N GLU A 264 6.24 -13.82 16.64
CA GLU A 264 5.23 -12.76 16.71
C GLU A 264 5.75 -11.64 17.63
N ILE A 265 5.62 -10.40 17.15
CA ILE A 265 6.08 -9.23 17.91
C ILE A 265 4.91 -8.31 18.21
N ASP A 266 4.72 -8.01 19.50
CA ASP A 266 3.73 -7.05 19.96
C ASP A 266 4.28 -5.62 19.90
N PHE A 267 3.78 -4.82 18.95
CA PHE A 267 4.08 -3.39 18.80
C PHE A 267 2.99 -2.49 19.41
N SER A 268 1.95 -3.04 20.05
CA SER A 268 0.76 -2.32 20.52
C SER A 268 1.09 -1.15 21.46
N GLU A 269 2.22 -1.22 22.20
CA GLU A 269 2.66 -0.12 23.08
C GLU A 269 2.84 1.21 22.31
N PHE A 270 3.23 1.13 21.03
CA PHE A 270 3.56 2.30 20.20
C PHE A 270 2.57 2.56 19.07
N ILE A 271 1.46 1.82 19.03
CA ILE A 271 0.45 1.89 17.98
C ILE A 271 -0.92 2.20 18.57
N LYS A 272 -1.71 3.00 17.88
CA LYS A 272 -3.11 3.28 18.21
C LYS A 272 -3.99 3.34 16.99
N ASP A 273 -5.24 2.97 17.17
CA ASP A 273 -6.30 3.23 16.21
C ASP A 273 -6.74 4.70 16.26
N LYS A 274 -6.70 5.40 15.14
CA LYS A 274 -7.15 6.81 15.02
C LYS A 274 -8.66 6.98 15.20
N ARG A 275 -9.45 5.96 14.87
CA ARG A 275 -10.91 5.95 15.00
C ARG A 275 -11.37 5.57 16.41
N GLY A 276 -10.48 4.97 17.21
CA GLY A 276 -10.77 4.54 18.56
C GLY A 276 -11.76 3.35 18.63
N LEU A 277 -11.84 2.55 17.58
CA LEU A 277 -12.65 1.34 17.52
C LEU A 277 -11.92 0.15 18.15
N ILE A 278 -10.61 0.07 17.96
CA ILE A 278 -9.75 -1.01 18.45
C ILE A 278 -9.03 -0.52 19.71
N ALA A 279 -9.20 -1.26 20.82
CA ALA A 279 -8.47 -0.97 22.04
C ALA A 279 -6.98 -1.32 21.88
N LYS A 280 -6.12 -0.69 22.66
CA LYS A 280 -4.66 -0.86 22.53
C LYS A 280 -4.22 -2.32 22.72
N GLU A 281 -4.85 -3.02 23.67
CA GLU A 281 -4.63 -4.44 23.96
C GLU A 281 -5.14 -5.39 22.88
N ASP A 282 -6.00 -4.91 21.99
CA ASP A 282 -6.59 -5.69 20.89
C ASP A 282 -5.89 -5.41 19.54
N VAL A 283 -4.85 -4.54 19.51
CA VAL A 283 -4.03 -4.32 18.31
C VAL A 283 -3.32 -5.64 17.99
N PRO A 284 -3.52 -6.20 16.79
CA PRO A 284 -2.94 -7.49 16.43
C PRO A 284 -1.41 -7.49 16.48
N ALA A 285 -0.83 -8.59 16.92
CA ALA A 285 0.60 -8.83 16.84
C ALA A 285 1.07 -8.84 15.39
N THR A 286 2.33 -8.63 15.19
CA THR A 286 3.00 -8.47 13.89
C THR A 286 3.91 -9.68 13.66
N ALA A 287 3.93 -10.19 12.44
CA ALA A 287 4.82 -11.28 12.06
C ALA A 287 6.25 -10.80 11.83
N ALA A 288 7.21 -11.61 12.23
CA ALA A 288 8.60 -11.39 11.91
C ALA A 288 9.31 -12.69 11.52
N LEU A 289 10.03 -12.65 10.41
CA LEU A 289 10.98 -13.67 9.99
C LEU A 289 12.40 -13.20 10.29
N CYS A 290 13.26 -14.12 10.73
CA CYS A 290 14.67 -13.92 10.89
C CYS A 290 15.44 -14.99 10.11
N PHE A 291 16.15 -14.59 9.08
CA PHE A 291 17.08 -15.48 8.37
C PHE A 291 18.46 -15.37 8.99
N VAL A 292 19.03 -16.52 9.36
CA VAL A 292 20.37 -16.65 9.95
C VAL A 292 21.25 -17.43 8.97
N PRO A 293 22.21 -16.77 8.31
CA PRO A 293 23.09 -17.41 7.33
C PRO A 293 24.07 -18.42 7.95
N ASP A 294 24.30 -19.55 7.29
CA ASP A 294 25.28 -20.57 7.70
C ASP A 294 26.73 -20.04 7.66
N SER A 295 27.00 -19.06 6.82
CA SER A 295 28.31 -18.42 6.68
C SER A 295 28.70 -17.57 7.90
N GLY A 296 27.70 -17.13 8.68
CA GLY A 296 27.88 -16.16 9.76
C GLY A 296 27.93 -14.70 9.28
N SER A 297 27.47 -14.43 8.06
CA SER A 297 27.21 -13.07 7.57
C SER A 297 26.02 -12.45 8.29
N GLU A 298 25.59 -11.26 7.88
CA GLU A 298 24.57 -10.48 8.55
C GLU A 298 23.19 -11.16 8.43
N MET A 299 22.46 -11.24 9.54
CA MET A 299 21.07 -11.70 9.57
C MET A 299 20.16 -10.74 8.79
N THR A 300 19.05 -11.28 8.26
CA THR A 300 18.02 -10.48 7.61
C THR A 300 16.68 -10.67 8.30
N TYR A 301 16.08 -9.57 8.75
CA TYR A 301 14.72 -9.53 9.28
C TYR A 301 13.73 -9.13 8.19
N ILE A 302 12.59 -9.83 8.14
CA ILE A 302 11.43 -9.45 7.31
C ILE A 302 10.26 -9.34 8.27
N THR A 303 9.62 -8.17 8.36
CA THR A 303 8.52 -7.95 9.29
C THR A 303 7.42 -7.12 8.66
N ASP A 304 6.16 -7.46 8.93
CA ASP A 304 5.04 -6.58 8.69
C ASP A 304 4.85 -5.67 9.92
N ILE A 305 4.49 -4.42 9.71
CA ILE A 305 4.19 -3.50 10.83
C ILE A 305 2.86 -2.79 10.56
N THR A 306 1.91 -2.97 11.48
CA THR A 306 0.56 -2.38 11.41
C THR A 306 0.57 -0.93 11.90
N CYS A 307 1.38 -0.07 11.28
CA CYS A 307 1.50 1.34 11.66
C CYS A 307 1.81 2.23 10.46
N HIS A 308 0.97 3.26 10.23
CA HIS A 308 1.23 4.28 9.22
C HIS A 308 2.58 4.97 9.45
N ALA A 309 3.36 5.12 8.39
CA ALA A 309 4.64 5.84 8.41
C ALA A 309 4.41 7.36 8.24
N THR A 310 3.79 7.96 9.26
CA THR A 310 3.44 9.39 9.34
C THR A 310 4.05 10.07 10.57
N SER A 311 5.17 9.53 11.07
CA SER A 311 5.87 10.07 12.24
C SER A 311 6.81 11.23 11.89
N PHE A 312 7.26 11.30 10.64
CA PHE A 312 8.04 12.42 10.15
C PHE A 312 7.13 13.63 9.92
N SER A 313 7.55 14.81 10.39
CA SER A 313 6.72 16.01 10.27
C SER A 313 6.53 16.42 8.82
N ALA A 314 5.33 16.34 8.39
CA ALA A 314 4.95 16.52 7.00
C ALA A 314 4.79 18.01 6.58
N SER A 315 4.89 18.96 7.48
CA SER A 315 4.84 20.40 7.15
C SER A 315 6.08 20.91 6.41
N ASN A 316 7.15 20.11 6.42
CA ASN A 316 8.40 20.40 5.73
C ASN A 316 8.39 19.97 4.26
N GLY A 317 9.34 20.45 3.47
CA GLY A 317 9.57 20.07 2.07
C GLY A 317 10.67 19.03 1.89
N LEU A 318 11.00 18.22 2.92
CA LEU A 318 12.14 17.33 2.90
C LEU A 318 11.72 15.87 2.66
N VAL A 319 12.52 15.14 1.92
CA VAL A 319 12.41 13.70 1.77
C VAL A 319 12.89 13.03 3.06
N GLY A 320 12.05 12.15 3.62
CA GLY A 320 12.39 11.35 4.80
C GLY A 320 11.54 10.09 4.86
N SER A 321 12.18 8.92 4.99
CA SER A 321 11.54 7.60 4.95
C SER A 321 10.95 7.15 6.28
N ASP A 322 10.65 8.10 7.15
CA ASP A 322 9.98 7.88 8.44
C ASP A 322 10.71 6.88 9.35
N TYR A 323 9.99 6.21 10.25
CA TYR A 323 10.56 5.26 11.21
C TYR A 323 11.27 4.08 10.56
N ILE A 324 10.94 3.73 9.32
CA ILE A 324 11.56 2.61 8.59
C ILE A 324 13.07 2.80 8.43
N TYR A 325 13.48 4.02 8.03
CA TYR A 325 14.89 4.36 7.90
C TYR A 325 15.63 4.21 9.24
N TYR A 326 15.05 4.70 10.33
CA TYR A 326 15.69 4.67 11.65
C TYR A 326 15.67 3.29 12.28
N MET A 327 14.66 2.47 12.00
CA MET A 327 14.62 1.06 12.39
C MET A 327 15.75 0.28 11.71
N ASP A 328 15.92 0.43 10.40
CA ASP A 328 16.99 -0.18 9.62
C ASP A 328 18.38 0.26 10.13
N GLN A 329 18.58 1.56 10.36
CA GLN A 329 19.83 2.08 10.89
C GLN A 329 20.15 1.53 12.29
N TYR A 330 19.14 1.46 13.18
CA TYR A 330 19.34 0.94 14.54
C TYR A 330 19.73 -0.54 14.51
N LEU A 331 19.07 -1.37 13.72
CA LEU A 331 19.42 -2.80 13.55
C LEU A 331 20.85 -2.95 13.03
N LYS A 332 21.22 -2.19 12.01
CA LYS A 332 22.60 -2.18 11.46
C LYS A 332 23.64 -1.76 12.48
N GLU A 333 23.39 -0.72 13.26
CA GLU A 333 24.31 -0.22 14.28
C GLU A 333 24.49 -1.22 15.43
N GLN A 334 23.43 -1.94 15.83
CA GLN A 334 23.50 -2.87 16.96
C GLN A 334 24.04 -4.25 16.57
N THR A 335 23.69 -4.77 15.42
CA THR A 335 23.93 -6.17 15.05
C THR A 335 24.51 -6.37 13.64
N GLY A 336 24.53 -5.35 12.80
CA GLY A 336 24.82 -5.46 11.38
C GLY A 336 23.64 -5.94 10.53
N ALA A 337 22.52 -6.34 11.15
CA ALA A 337 21.41 -7.00 10.46
C ALA A 337 20.71 -6.12 9.42
N ASN A 338 20.17 -6.79 8.42
CA ASN A 338 19.38 -6.20 7.35
C ASN A 338 17.88 -6.19 7.70
N LEU A 339 17.11 -5.32 7.04
CA LEU A 339 15.67 -5.20 7.24
C LEU A 339 14.92 -5.11 5.90
N VAL A 340 13.85 -5.91 5.77
CA VAL A 340 12.75 -5.69 4.83
C VAL A 340 11.49 -5.49 5.64
N MET A 341 10.98 -4.25 5.71
CA MET A 341 9.75 -3.91 6.42
C MET A 341 8.64 -3.68 5.40
N VAL A 342 7.53 -4.40 5.57
CA VAL A 342 6.31 -4.26 4.78
C VAL A 342 5.16 -3.78 5.67
N PRO A 343 4.16 -3.06 5.16
CA PRO A 343 3.04 -2.62 5.97
C PRO A 343 2.07 -3.77 6.25
N GLY A 344 1.67 -3.94 7.51
CA GLY A 344 0.58 -4.81 7.92
C GLY A 344 -0.80 -4.20 7.58
N ALA A 345 -1.85 -4.49 8.36
CA ALA A 345 -3.17 -3.85 8.19
C ALA A 345 -3.12 -2.40 8.73
N VAL A 346 -2.57 -1.50 7.92
CA VAL A 346 -2.26 -0.12 8.35
C VAL A 346 -3.46 0.82 8.36
N GLY A 347 -4.58 0.49 7.71
CA GLY A 347 -5.71 1.37 7.38
C GLY A 347 -5.92 2.55 8.32
N GLN A 348 -6.37 2.32 9.54
CA GLN A 348 -6.60 3.37 10.56
C GLN A 348 -5.48 3.46 11.60
N MET A 349 -4.46 2.61 11.53
CA MET A 349 -3.45 2.44 12.56
C MET A 349 -2.35 3.50 12.47
N SER A 350 -1.99 4.11 13.57
CA SER A 350 -1.02 5.19 13.65
C SER A 350 -0.13 5.06 14.88
N ARG A 351 0.97 5.78 14.86
CA ARG A 351 1.91 5.83 15.99
C ARG A 351 1.25 6.35 17.28
N ASP A 352 1.69 5.81 18.41
CA ASP A 352 1.37 6.26 19.77
C ASP A 352 2.66 6.50 20.56
N ILE A 353 3.41 7.52 20.18
CA ILE A 353 4.67 7.89 20.83
C ILE A 353 4.73 9.42 21.03
N GLU A 354 5.08 9.85 22.23
CA GLU A 354 5.33 11.25 22.55
C GLU A 354 6.84 11.49 22.72
N VAL A 355 7.35 12.50 22.08
CA VAL A 355 8.76 12.90 22.18
C VAL A 355 8.84 14.34 22.64
N ASP A 356 9.62 14.60 23.70
CA ASP A 356 9.90 15.97 24.13
C ASP A 356 10.89 16.63 23.17
N THR A 357 10.40 17.55 22.37
CA THR A 357 11.18 18.31 21.39
C THR A 357 11.64 19.66 21.94
N THR A 358 11.45 19.93 23.23
CA THR A 358 11.80 21.19 23.87
C THR A 358 13.30 21.51 23.72
N GLY A 359 13.60 22.60 23.01
CA GLY A 359 14.98 23.05 22.77
C GLY A 359 15.68 22.40 21.58
N MET A 360 15.01 21.52 20.85
CA MET A 360 15.49 21.02 19.56
C MET A 360 15.44 22.12 18.49
N THR A 361 16.31 22.01 17.50
CA THR A 361 16.19 22.80 16.26
C THR A 361 15.01 22.29 15.44
N GLU A 362 14.51 23.12 14.51
CA GLU A 362 13.44 22.72 13.60
C GLU A 362 13.76 21.41 12.85
N TRP A 363 15.02 21.21 12.47
CA TRP A 363 15.50 19.99 11.81
C TRP A 363 15.49 18.76 12.72
N GLU A 364 15.91 18.90 13.97
CA GLU A 364 15.89 17.83 14.96
C GLU A 364 14.45 17.46 15.33
N ASP A 365 13.58 18.46 15.48
CA ASP A 365 12.17 18.28 15.81
C ASP A 365 11.42 17.49 14.73
N MET A 366 11.63 17.82 13.45
CA MET A 366 10.96 17.16 12.33
C MET A 366 11.06 15.63 12.32
N GLY A 367 12.25 15.10 12.63
CA GLY A 367 12.52 13.67 12.62
C GLY A 367 12.46 13.00 13.99
N ALA A 368 12.19 13.74 15.06
CA ALA A 368 12.33 13.23 16.43
C ALA A 368 11.41 12.03 16.70
N SER A 369 10.15 12.10 16.32
CA SER A 369 9.18 11.01 16.49
C SER A 369 9.53 9.80 15.63
N ALA A 370 9.94 10.00 14.39
CA ALA A 370 10.35 8.92 13.48
C ALA A 370 11.57 8.16 14.01
N LYS A 371 12.58 8.91 14.52
CA LYS A 371 13.78 8.33 15.15
C LYS A 371 13.45 7.53 16.39
N ALA A 372 12.61 8.08 17.28
CA ALA A 372 12.22 7.39 18.50
C ALA A 372 11.44 6.12 18.19
N LEU A 373 10.43 6.20 17.32
CA LEU A 373 9.59 5.05 16.95
C LEU A 373 10.41 3.94 16.27
N GLY A 374 11.26 4.29 15.30
CA GLY A 374 12.13 3.33 14.62
C GLY A 374 13.08 2.62 15.58
N ALA A 375 13.63 3.34 16.57
CA ALA A 375 14.48 2.75 17.59
C ALA A 375 13.71 1.80 18.53
N GLU A 376 12.47 2.14 18.94
CA GLU A 376 11.65 1.26 19.77
C GLU A 376 11.23 0.00 19.00
N PHE A 377 10.78 0.13 17.75
CA PHE A 377 10.46 -1.02 16.92
C PHE A 377 11.66 -1.95 16.71
N ALA A 378 12.83 -1.39 16.42
CA ALA A 378 14.06 -2.19 16.31
C ALA A 378 14.43 -2.94 17.60
N LYS A 379 14.22 -2.31 18.77
CA LYS A 379 14.45 -2.96 20.08
C LYS A 379 13.51 -4.14 20.31
N LEU A 380 12.25 -4.02 19.91
CA LEU A 380 11.29 -5.12 20.01
C LEU A 380 11.70 -6.29 19.12
N VAL A 381 12.11 -6.02 17.87
CA VAL A 381 12.65 -7.06 16.98
C VAL A 381 13.87 -7.74 17.57
N LEU A 382 14.82 -6.97 18.13
CA LEU A 382 16.03 -7.54 18.76
C LEU A 382 15.75 -8.29 20.08
N ALA A 383 14.61 -8.04 20.73
CA ALA A 383 14.19 -8.72 21.95
C ALA A 383 13.37 -10.00 21.68
N ALA A 384 12.90 -10.19 20.46
CA ALA A 384 12.16 -11.38 20.05
C ALA A 384 13.04 -12.65 20.13
N ASP A 385 12.44 -13.78 20.48
CA ASP A 385 13.18 -15.00 20.78
C ASP A 385 13.65 -15.76 19.55
N PHE A 386 12.90 -15.67 18.44
CA PHE A 386 13.15 -16.40 17.19
C PHE A 386 13.57 -17.85 17.39
N SER A 387 12.88 -18.56 18.31
CA SER A 387 13.16 -19.97 18.63
C SER A 387 12.43 -20.94 17.71
N ASN A 388 11.41 -20.49 16.98
CA ASN A 388 10.65 -21.31 16.04
C ASN A 388 11.37 -21.38 14.69
N GLU A 389 12.14 -22.46 14.46
CA GLU A 389 12.81 -22.74 13.18
C GLU A 389 11.81 -23.34 12.20
N LEU A 390 11.59 -22.69 11.07
CA LEU A 390 10.66 -23.13 10.02
C LEU A 390 11.29 -24.21 9.12
N ASP A 391 10.54 -25.25 8.83
CA ASP A 391 10.92 -26.23 7.81
C ASP A 391 11.02 -25.56 6.42
N PRO A 392 11.96 -25.99 5.55
CA PRO A 392 12.14 -25.38 4.23
C PRO A 392 11.03 -25.80 3.25
N VAL A 393 9.86 -25.21 3.46
CA VAL A 393 8.67 -25.31 2.62
C VAL A 393 8.17 -23.92 2.30
N LEU A 394 8.07 -23.62 1.02
CA LEU A 394 7.57 -22.35 0.52
C LEU A 394 6.37 -22.61 -0.39
N ASN A 395 5.20 -22.11 0.00
CA ASN A 395 4.00 -22.16 -0.81
C ASN A 395 3.61 -20.74 -1.24
N VAL A 396 3.31 -20.55 -2.52
CA VAL A 396 2.88 -19.25 -3.03
C VAL A 396 1.87 -19.40 -4.13
N THR A 397 0.78 -18.66 -4.04
CA THR A 397 -0.23 -18.54 -5.11
C THR A 397 -0.74 -17.10 -5.19
N HIS A 398 -1.16 -16.70 -6.39
CA HIS A 398 -1.79 -15.41 -6.63
C HIS A 398 -3.07 -15.58 -7.43
N LYS A 399 -4.03 -14.68 -7.17
CA LYS A 399 -5.26 -14.55 -7.94
C LYS A 399 -5.33 -13.16 -8.54
N GLU A 400 -5.51 -13.11 -9.86
CA GLU A 400 -5.82 -11.86 -10.54
C GLU A 400 -7.29 -11.51 -10.31
N ILE A 401 -7.56 -10.26 -9.99
CA ILE A 401 -8.88 -9.73 -9.70
C ILE A 401 -9.19 -8.54 -10.59
N PHE A 402 -10.47 -8.38 -10.94
CA PHE A 402 -10.95 -7.30 -11.78
C PHE A 402 -11.96 -6.45 -11.01
N ILE A 403 -11.58 -5.25 -10.67
CA ILE A 403 -12.33 -4.37 -9.78
C ILE A 403 -13.11 -3.36 -10.59
N THR A 404 -14.41 -3.30 -10.39
CA THR A 404 -15.25 -2.19 -10.88
C THR A 404 -15.30 -1.11 -9.81
N PRO A 405 -14.65 0.05 -10.00
CA PRO A 405 -14.68 1.10 -9.00
C PRO A 405 -16.11 1.63 -8.79
N GLU A 406 -16.60 1.58 -7.56
CA GLU A 406 -17.85 2.23 -7.15
C GLU A 406 -17.64 3.73 -6.93
N ASN A 407 -16.41 4.12 -6.57
CA ASN A 407 -16.03 5.50 -6.32
C ASN A 407 -15.73 6.24 -7.64
N SER A 408 -16.64 7.10 -8.06
CA SER A 408 -16.48 7.91 -9.28
C SER A 408 -15.29 8.88 -9.24
N ILE A 409 -14.79 9.25 -8.03
CA ILE A 409 -13.59 10.10 -7.89
C ILE A 409 -12.36 9.35 -8.37
N LEU A 410 -12.26 8.05 -8.04
CA LEU A 410 -11.14 7.22 -8.50
C LEU A 410 -11.20 6.98 -10.02
N VAL A 411 -12.40 6.76 -10.58
CA VAL A 411 -12.57 6.67 -12.03
C VAL A 411 -12.09 7.95 -12.70
N LEU A 412 -12.46 9.12 -12.16
CA LEU A 412 -11.99 10.41 -12.68
C LEU A 412 -10.46 10.55 -12.53
N ALA A 413 -9.88 10.08 -11.42
CA ALA A 413 -8.43 10.10 -11.23
C ALA A 413 -7.68 9.30 -12.32
N CYS A 414 -8.22 8.14 -12.70
CA CYS A 414 -7.70 7.36 -13.84
C CYS A 414 -7.90 8.10 -15.18
N GLU A 415 -9.07 8.68 -15.43
CA GLU A 415 -9.38 9.41 -16.66
C GLU A 415 -8.46 10.63 -16.88
N ILE A 416 -8.13 11.35 -15.81
CA ILE A 416 -7.20 12.49 -15.87
C ILE A 416 -5.73 12.08 -15.76
N ARG A 417 -5.46 10.77 -15.68
CA ARG A 417 -4.12 10.18 -15.51
C ARG A 417 -3.41 10.69 -14.25
N LEU A 418 -4.18 10.87 -13.18
CA LEU A 418 -3.64 11.20 -11.86
C LEU A 418 -2.93 9.97 -11.28
N VAL A 419 -3.56 8.80 -11.40
CA VAL A 419 -2.98 7.50 -11.02
C VAL A 419 -2.54 6.73 -12.27
N ASN A 420 -1.51 5.88 -12.14
CA ASN A 420 -0.92 5.12 -13.24
C ASN A 420 -1.53 3.73 -13.42
N ASN A 421 -2.65 3.44 -12.76
CA ASN A 421 -3.32 2.15 -12.92
C ASN A 421 -3.79 1.95 -14.36
N LYS A 422 -3.55 0.75 -14.89
CA LYS A 422 -4.09 0.34 -16.17
C LYS A 422 -5.59 0.09 -16.02
N VAL A 423 -6.39 0.61 -16.94
CA VAL A 423 -7.84 0.50 -16.91
C VAL A 423 -8.32 -0.15 -18.20
N PHE A 424 -9.26 -1.07 -18.08
CA PHE A 424 -9.96 -1.72 -19.19
C PHE A 424 -11.43 -1.34 -19.16
N LEU A 425 -12.11 -1.52 -20.27
CA LEU A 425 -13.55 -1.32 -20.39
C LEU A 425 -14.25 -2.67 -20.47
N ASP A 426 -15.28 -2.87 -19.66
CA ASP A 426 -16.18 -4.00 -19.79
C ASP A 426 -17.06 -3.89 -21.05
N ASN A 427 -17.89 -4.90 -21.31
CA ASN A 427 -18.80 -4.91 -22.46
C ASN A 427 -19.89 -3.80 -22.42
N ASN A 428 -20.07 -3.14 -21.28
CA ASN A 428 -20.99 -2.03 -21.10
C ASN A 428 -20.29 -0.66 -21.16
N GLY A 429 -18.96 -0.65 -21.25
CA GLY A 429 -18.13 0.54 -21.24
C GLY A 429 -17.80 1.07 -19.84
N ASN A 430 -17.97 0.27 -18.79
CA ASN A 430 -17.55 0.65 -17.45
C ASN A 430 -16.05 0.37 -17.27
N ALA A 431 -15.40 1.20 -16.45
CA ALA A 431 -14.01 1.02 -16.10
C ALA A 431 -13.80 -0.24 -15.23
N LEU A 432 -12.79 -1.02 -15.56
CA LEU A 432 -12.31 -2.17 -14.80
C LEU A 432 -10.82 -2.00 -14.53
N MET A 433 -10.41 -2.20 -13.29
CA MET A 433 -9.02 -2.15 -12.85
C MET A 433 -8.55 -3.57 -12.53
N PRO A 434 -7.62 -4.14 -13.34
CA PRO A 434 -6.98 -5.39 -12.98
C PRO A 434 -6.00 -5.14 -11.82
N SER A 435 -6.08 -5.99 -10.82
CA SER A 435 -5.19 -6.04 -9.67
C SER A 435 -4.95 -7.49 -9.28
N GLU A 436 -4.30 -7.75 -8.17
CA GLU A 436 -4.01 -9.11 -7.71
C GLU A 436 -3.90 -9.18 -6.20
N MET A 437 -4.18 -10.35 -5.64
CA MET A 437 -3.91 -10.73 -4.27
C MET A 437 -3.11 -12.02 -4.25
N GLY A 438 -2.51 -12.36 -3.11
CA GLY A 438 -1.72 -13.58 -3.01
C GLY A 438 -1.65 -14.15 -1.60
N TYR A 439 -1.13 -15.36 -1.55
CA TYR A 439 -0.84 -16.12 -0.34
C TYR A 439 0.60 -16.60 -0.41
N LEU A 440 1.39 -16.34 0.61
CA LEU A 440 2.80 -16.71 0.69
C LEU A 440 3.09 -17.34 2.05
N GLU A 441 3.30 -18.65 2.08
CA GLU A 441 3.41 -19.47 3.27
C GLU A 441 4.82 -20.03 3.45
N PHE A 442 5.26 -20.07 4.69
CA PHE A 442 6.57 -20.57 5.12
C PHE A 442 6.40 -21.69 6.17
N GLY A 443 7.00 -22.84 5.93
CA GLY A 443 7.08 -23.94 6.88
C GLY A 443 5.78 -24.68 7.17
N ASN A 444 4.70 -24.40 6.46
CA ASN A 444 3.32 -24.84 6.77
C ASN A 444 2.82 -24.38 8.16
N GLU A 445 3.35 -23.27 8.67
CA GLU A 445 2.99 -22.73 9.99
C GLU A 445 2.55 -21.28 9.95
N PHE A 446 3.08 -20.51 9.01
CA PHE A 446 2.90 -19.07 8.95
C PHE A 446 2.77 -18.61 7.49
N ALA A 447 1.93 -17.62 7.24
CA ALA A 447 1.79 -17.04 5.90
C ALA A 447 1.59 -15.53 5.91
N PHE A 448 1.99 -14.88 4.82
CA PHE A 448 1.57 -13.53 4.47
C PHE A 448 0.39 -13.57 3.49
N ALA A 449 -0.65 -12.80 3.79
CA ALA A 449 -1.69 -12.45 2.85
C ALA A 449 -1.25 -11.20 2.07
N ILE A 450 -0.99 -11.35 0.78
CA ILE A 450 -0.57 -10.25 -0.09
C ILE A 450 -1.81 -9.49 -0.53
N MET A 451 -1.96 -8.24 -0.06
CA MET A 451 -3.15 -7.42 -0.25
C MET A 451 -2.84 -6.13 -1.02
N PRO A 452 -3.61 -5.82 -2.08
CA PRO A 452 -3.32 -4.69 -2.98
C PRO A 452 -3.81 -3.32 -2.48
N ALA A 453 -4.08 -3.18 -1.18
CA ALA A 453 -4.76 -2.02 -0.62
C ALA A 453 -4.41 -1.79 0.85
N GLU A 454 -4.84 -0.67 1.43
CA GLU A 454 -4.69 -0.34 2.85
C GLU A 454 -5.82 -0.98 3.66
N PHE A 455 -5.59 -2.19 4.15
CA PHE A 455 -6.57 -2.91 4.95
C PHE A 455 -6.72 -2.28 6.34
N TYR A 456 -7.97 -2.15 6.76
CA TYR A 456 -8.32 -1.94 8.16
C TYR A 456 -8.20 -3.26 8.91
N PRO A 457 -7.69 -3.29 10.16
CA PRO A 457 -7.53 -4.54 10.90
C PRO A 457 -8.82 -5.37 11.00
N GLU A 458 -9.96 -4.74 11.27
CA GLU A 458 -11.25 -5.44 11.37
C GLU A 458 -11.73 -6.07 10.04
N THR A 459 -11.19 -5.64 8.90
CA THR A 459 -11.49 -6.30 7.61
C THR A 459 -10.74 -7.63 7.48
N PHE A 460 -9.62 -7.77 8.18
CA PHE A 460 -8.76 -8.95 8.14
C PHE A 460 -9.01 -9.92 9.31
N TRP A 461 -9.10 -9.38 10.55
CA TRP A 461 -9.28 -10.17 11.77
C TRP A 461 -10.73 -10.24 12.26
N ASP A 462 -11.69 -9.80 11.47
CA ASP A 462 -13.09 -9.59 11.78
C ASP A 462 -13.40 -8.38 12.72
N ASP A 463 -14.68 -8.10 12.96
CA ASP A 463 -15.07 -6.95 13.78
C ASP A 463 -15.11 -7.24 15.29
N GLU A 464 -14.75 -8.45 15.75
CA GLU A 464 -14.64 -8.79 17.16
C GLU A 464 -13.52 -8.03 17.87
N ILE A 465 -12.45 -7.65 17.11
CA ILE A 465 -11.36 -6.81 17.65
C ILE A 465 -11.76 -5.36 17.89
N THR A 466 -12.95 -4.94 17.43
CA THR A 466 -13.47 -3.60 17.65
C THR A 466 -14.37 -3.52 18.87
N ASN A 467 -14.77 -2.32 19.26
CA ASN A 467 -15.71 -2.12 20.37
C ASN A 467 -17.17 -2.48 20.01
N GLY A 468 -17.42 -3.13 18.86
CA GLY A 468 -18.72 -3.58 18.40
C GLY A 468 -19.63 -2.46 17.87
N THR A 469 -19.12 -1.24 17.68
CA THR A 469 -19.88 -0.15 17.05
C THR A 469 -19.56 -0.08 15.56
N THR A 470 -20.58 -0.25 14.72
CA THR A 470 -20.46 -0.11 13.28
C THR A 470 -21.30 1.06 12.76
N TRP A 471 -20.93 1.62 11.63
CA TRP A 471 -21.62 2.79 11.07
C TRP A 471 -23.07 2.51 10.75
N ASP A 472 -23.39 1.39 10.12
CA ASP A 472 -24.76 1.05 9.72
C ASP A 472 -25.52 0.21 10.77
N GLY A 473 -24.83 -0.27 11.81
CA GLY A 473 -25.41 -1.04 12.92
C GLY A 473 -25.63 -2.52 12.58
N THR A 474 -24.98 -3.03 11.53
CA THR A 474 -24.98 -4.46 11.19
C THR A 474 -23.66 -5.11 11.58
N GLU A 475 -23.64 -6.44 11.68
CA GLU A 475 -22.43 -7.23 11.94
C GLU A 475 -21.67 -7.48 10.61
N TRP A 476 -20.34 -7.61 10.70
CA TRP A 476 -19.50 -8.08 9.60
C TRP A 476 -19.69 -9.59 9.45
N PRO A 477 -20.06 -10.10 8.26
CA PRO A 477 -20.50 -11.50 8.16
C PRO A 477 -19.38 -12.50 7.88
N TYR A 478 -18.12 -12.07 7.89
CA TYR A 478 -16.99 -12.91 7.54
C TYR A 478 -16.14 -13.22 8.76
N ASP A 479 -15.67 -14.47 8.85
CA ASP A 479 -14.70 -14.92 9.84
C ASP A 479 -13.32 -14.29 9.56
N SER A 480 -12.41 -14.37 10.54
CA SER A 480 -11.03 -13.88 10.41
C SER A 480 -10.26 -14.59 9.28
N LEU A 481 -9.61 -13.82 8.42
CA LEU A 481 -8.70 -14.37 7.41
C LEU A 481 -7.41 -14.95 8.02
N SER A 482 -7.07 -14.54 9.24
CA SER A 482 -5.88 -15.03 9.95
C SER A 482 -5.89 -16.55 10.18
N GLU A 483 -7.07 -17.16 10.26
CA GLU A 483 -7.28 -18.59 10.51
C GLU A 483 -7.84 -19.34 9.28
N ALA A 484 -7.78 -18.76 8.09
CA ALA A 484 -8.38 -19.33 6.88
C ALA A 484 -7.75 -20.65 6.43
N VAL A 485 -6.55 -21.00 6.91
CA VAL A 485 -5.87 -22.27 6.65
C VAL A 485 -5.61 -23.00 7.97
N GLU A 486 -6.04 -24.27 8.09
CA GLU A 486 -5.85 -25.05 9.31
C GLU A 486 -4.36 -25.22 9.66
N GLY A 487 -3.96 -24.76 10.82
CA GLY A 487 -2.59 -24.87 11.34
C GLY A 487 -1.61 -23.82 10.84
N VAL A 488 -2.08 -22.85 10.04
CA VAL A 488 -1.27 -21.73 9.56
C VAL A 488 -1.85 -20.42 10.06
N THR A 489 -1.04 -19.61 10.73
CA THR A 489 -1.44 -18.25 11.09
C THR A 489 -1.09 -17.28 9.93
N ILE A 490 -2.08 -16.51 9.48
CA ILE A 490 -1.92 -15.62 8.32
C ILE A 490 -1.90 -14.17 8.78
N TYR A 491 -0.95 -13.38 8.28
CA TYR A 491 -0.79 -11.96 8.54
C TYR A 491 -0.92 -11.16 7.25
N PRO A 492 -1.61 -10.00 7.25
CA PRO A 492 -1.73 -9.19 6.05
C PRO A 492 -0.45 -8.41 5.76
N ILE A 493 -0.05 -8.37 4.50
CA ILE A 493 0.86 -7.35 4.00
C ILE A 493 0.10 -6.47 3.00
N SER A 494 -0.22 -5.26 3.46
CA SER A 494 -0.99 -4.27 2.70
C SER A 494 -0.16 -3.59 1.62
N ILE A 495 -0.84 -2.88 0.71
CA ILE A 495 -0.21 -2.02 -0.31
C ILE A 495 0.89 -2.77 -1.08
N THR A 496 0.62 -4.04 -1.37
CA THR A 496 1.57 -4.94 -2.05
C THR A 496 1.04 -5.28 -3.42
N ASN A 497 1.88 -5.12 -4.44
CA ASN A 497 1.60 -5.29 -5.86
C ASN A 497 0.59 -4.30 -6.45
N ASP A 498 -0.11 -3.52 -5.64
CA ASP A 498 -0.96 -2.39 -6.02
C ASP A 498 -1.25 -1.48 -4.81
N ALA A 499 -1.88 -0.32 -5.04
CA ALA A 499 -2.30 0.62 -4.01
C ALA A 499 -3.70 1.16 -4.34
N LEU A 500 -4.72 0.36 -4.05
CA LEU A 500 -6.13 0.64 -4.36
C LEU A 500 -6.82 1.57 -3.34
N GLY A 501 -6.06 2.10 -2.38
CA GLY A 501 -6.58 2.92 -1.28
C GLY A 501 -7.14 2.08 -0.13
N TYR A 502 -8.02 2.67 0.67
CA TYR A 502 -8.50 2.08 1.91
C TYR A 502 -9.53 0.97 1.69
N VAL A 503 -9.42 -0.10 2.47
CA VAL A 503 -10.37 -1.22 2.51
C VAL A 503 -10.92 -1.38 3.91
N LEU A 504 -12.17 -0.98 4.07
CA LEU A 504 -12.94 -1.07 5.29
C LEU A 504 -13.96 -2.21 5.18
N THR A 505 -14.51 -2.65 6.32
CA THR A 505 -15.70 -3.49 6.33
C THR A 505 -16.89 -2.72 5.76
N ASP A 506 -17.76 -3.37 4.99
CA ASP A 506 -18.92 -2.71 4.34
C ASP A 506 -19.84 -2.01 5.33
N ASN A 507 -19.99 -2.57 6.54
CA ASN A 507 -20.82 -2.03 7.62
C ASN A 507 -20.24 -0.79 8.30
N ASN A 508 -18.92 -0.55 8.16
CA ASN A 508 -18.23 0.65 8.64
C ASN A 508 -17.97 1.71 7.58
N PHE A 509 -18.35 1.45 6.33
CA PHE A 509 -18.12 2.37 5.23
C PHE A 509 -19.11 3.55 5.26
N ALA A 510 -18.59 4.75 5.43
CA ALA A 510 -19.38 5.98 5.52
C ALA A 510 -18.78 7.12 4.69
N PHE A 511 -18.90 7.05 3.36
CA PHE A 511 -18.20 7.86 2.35
C PHE A 511 -17.93 9.34 2.73
N MET A 512 -18.89 10.01 3.34
CA MET A 512 -18.70 11.40 3.83
C MET A 512 -18.93 11.53 5.34
N GLY A 513 -19.20 10.41 6.02
CA GLY A 513 -19.62 10.41 7.42
C GLY A 513 -18.57 10.92 8.39
N HIS A 514 -17.29 10.70 8.06
CA HIS A 514 -16.17 11.10 8.90
C HIS A 514 -15.56 12.48 8.54
N ILE A 515 -15.99 13.14 7.47
CA ILE A 515 -15.52 14.50 7.10
C ILE A 515 -15.89 15.54 8.16
N ILE A 516 -16.91 15.26 8.98
CA ILE A 516 -17.41 16.21 9.97
C ILE A 516 -17.06 15.72 11.38
N GLY A 517 -15.83 15.89 11.76
CA GLY A 517 -15.35 15.58 13.09
C GLY A 517 -13.89 15.21 13.15
N GLU A 518 -13.31 14.70 12.09
CA GLU A 518 -11.90 14.35 12.02
C GLU A 518 -11.37 14.44 10.58
N GLU A 519 -10.06 14.26 10.40
CA GLU A 519 -9.31 14.35 9.14
C GLU A 519 -9.96 13.63 7.94
N ILE A 520 -9.53 13.92 6.73
CA ILE A 520 -10.05 13.43 5.44
C ILE A 520 -10.57 12.00 5.51
N ALA A 521 -11.83 11.80 5.14
CA ALA A 521 -12.44 10.48 5.15
C ALA A 521 -11.68 9.50 4.25
N ASP A 522 -11.16 8.44 4.85
CA ASP A 522 -10.41 7.39 4.17
C ASP A 522 -11.27 6.74 3.07
N GLU A 523 -12.59 6.69 3.26
CA GLU A 523 -13.56 6.19 2.29
C GLU A 523 -13.56 6.95 0.96
N VAL A 524 -13.16 8.24 0.95
CA VAL A 524 -13.03 9.03 -0.30
C VAL A 524 -11.87 8.50 -1.15
N LEU A 525 -10.86 7.91 -0.53
CA LEU A 525 -9.70 7.30 -1.18
C LEU A 525 -9.86 5.79 -1.39
N SER A 526 -11.00 5.21 -1.03
CA SER A 526 -11.35 3.81 -1.28
C SER A 526 -11.91 3.61 -2.69
N VAL A 527 -11.74 2.43 -3.24
CA VAL A 527 -12.36 1.99 -4.51
C VAL A 527 -13.88 1.93 -4.41
N GLY A 528 -14.42 1.62 -3.24
CA GLY A 528 -15.86 1.60 -2.99
C GLY A 528 -16.26 0.85 -1.72
N LYS A 529 -17.55 0.93 -1.39
CA LYS A 529 -18.12 0.36 -0.17
C LYS A 529 -17.92 -1.16 -0.07
N HIS A 530 -18.12 -1.88 -1.17
CA HIS A 530 -18.11 -3.34 -1.18
C HIS A 530 -16.71 -3.94 -1.50
N MET A 531 -15.67 -3.14 -1.38
CA MET A 531 -14.31 -3.62 -1.63
C MET A 531 -13.84 -4.59 -0.55
N GLY A 532 -14.25 -4.37 0.72
CA GLY A 532 -13.92 -5.26 1.84
C GLY A 532 -14.47 -6.66 1.62
N SER A 533 -15.79 -6.78 1.46
CA SER A 533 -16.44 -8.07 1.21
C SER A 533 -15.93 -8.75 -0.06
N PHE A 534 -15.72 -8.00 -1.14
CA PHE A 534 -15.19 -8.54 -2.40
C PHE A 534 -13.81 -9.17 -2.20
N LEU A 535 -12.86 -8.48 -1.58
CA LEU A 535 -11.50 -9.01 -1.39
C LEU A 535 -11.47 -10.20 -0.42
N VAL A 536 -12.29 -10.18 0.62
CA VAL A 536 -12.40 -11.30 1.57
C VAL A 536 -12.93 -12.55 0.87
N GLU A 537 -14.01 -12.42 0.07
CA GLU A 537 -14.59 -13.54 -0.69
C GLU A 537 -13.60 -14.12 -1.71
N GLU A 538 -12.94 -13.26 -2.49
CA GLU A 538 -11.94 -13.66 -3.49
C GLU A 538 -10.71 -14.33 -2.85
N TYR A 539 -10.33 -13.88 -1.64
CA TYR A 539 -9.22 -14.47 -0.89
C TYR A 539 -9.55 -15.87 -0.38
N TYR A 540 -10.73 -16.07 0.23
CA TYR A 540 -11.18 -17.41 0.64
C TYR A 540 -11.26 -18.38 -0.53
N GLU A 541 -11.78 -17.94 -1.69
CA GLU A 541 -11.84 -18.77 -2.90
C GLU A 541 -10.43 -19.17 -3.37
N MET A 542 -9.49 -18.22 -3.41
CA MET A 542 -8.10 -18.47 -3.82
C MET A 542 -7.42 -19.52 -2.93
N ILE A 543 -7.51 -19.35 -1.61
CA ILE A 543 -6.89 -20.29 -0.66
C ILE A 543 -7.55 -21.66 -0.75
N ALA A 544 -8.88 -21.73 -0.78
CA ALA A 544 -9.60 -23.01 -0.85
C ALA A 544 -9.28 -23.78 -2.13
N ASP A 545 -8.91 -23.10 -3.20
CA ASP A 545 -8.48 -23.76 -4.45
C ASP A 545 -7.03 -24.23 -4.39
N PHE A 546 -6.16 -23.51 -3.70
CA PHE A 546 -4.73 -23.82 -3.63
C PHE A 546 -4.39 -24.91 -2.60
N VAL A 547 -4.96 -24.85 -1.38
CA VAL A 547 -4.61 -25.75 -0.26
C VAL A 547 -5.25 -27.16 -0.36
N LYS A 548 -6.01 -27.44 -1.40
CA LYS A 548 -6.61 -28.76 -1.66
C LYS A 548 -5.53 -29.80 -1.87
#